data_f420c4a41a2546b30b8f881644365d73
#
_entry.id   f420c4a41a2546b30b8f881644365d73
#
_cell.length_a   1.000
_cell.length_b   1.000
_cell.length_c   1.000
_cell.angle_alpha   90.00
_cell.angle_beta   90.00
_cell.angle_gamma   90.00
#
_symmetry.space_group_name_H-M   'P 1'
#
loop_
_entity.id
_entity.type
_entity.pdbx_description
1 polymer ?
#
loop_
_entity_poly.entity_id
_entity_poly.type
_entity_poly.pdbx_seq_one_letter_code
_entity_poly.pdbx_strand_id
1 'polypeptide(L)'
;MALRDSVPAWLGKPIYRTLSRVINRVRAEQSALMPRVELREEHLRNLRVVTDRSAFLRLLPKGGLVAEAGVASGDFSAMILDICGPVELHLIDCWESTRYGSGQQRVRDRFKERIANGTVVIDLGLSTDVLARFPDGYFDWIYIDTDHGYAVTAAELSIARTKVKPGGIIAGHDYVTGNWDGGVRYGVVEAVHEFCVKYDWELILLTHETDRHLSFAIRKIGG
;
A
#
# COMPACT_ATOMS: atom_id res chain seq x y z
N MET A 1 -17.22 11.59 18.28
CA MET A 1 -17.48 12.32 19.57
C MET A 1 -16.32 11.98 20.48
N ALA A 2 -15.39 12.91 20.65
CA ALA A 2 -14.10 12.62 21.26
C ALA A 2 -14.24 12.43 22.78
N LEU A 3 -13.50 11.47 23.35
CA LEU A 3 -13.33 11.20 24.77
C LEU A 3 -13.08 12.46 25.65
N ARG A 4 -12.85 13.60 25.00
CA ARG A 4 -12.56 14.89 25.62
C ARG A 4 -13.77 15.52 26.36
N ASP A 5 -15.00 15.19 25.94
CA ASP A 5 -16.22 15.83 26.42
C ASP A 5 -16.83 15.10 27.62
N SER A 6 -16.33 13.93 27.98
CA SER A 6 -16.85 13.10 29.09
C SER A 6 -16.00 13.14 30.36
N VAL A 7 -14.83 13.83 30.36
CA VAL A 7 -13.94 13.91 31.52
C VAL A 7 -13.91 15.34 32.06
N PRO A 8 -14.15 15.55 33.38
CA PRO A 8 -14.05 16.88 33.96
C PRO A 8 -12.71 17.56 33.65
N ALA A 9 -12.74 18.84 33.29
CA ALA A 9 -11.60 19.59 32.80
C ALA A 9 -10.34 19.55 33.69
N TRP A 10 -10.56 19.39 35.02
CA TRP A 10 -9.47 19.31 36.01
C TRP A 10 -8.83 17.90 36.07
N LEU A 11 -9.58 16.84 35.75
CA LEU A 11 -9.08 15.45 35.66
C LEU A 11 -8.52 15.15 34.27
N GLY A 12 -9.06 15.74 33.20
CA GLY A 12 -8.71 15.45 31.83
C GLY A 12 -7.30 15.90 31.46
N LYS A 13 -6.85 17.06 31.93
CA LYS A 13 -5.52 17.60 31.58
C LYS A 13 -4.34 16.75 32.05
N PRO A 14 -4.24 16.31 33.33
CA PRO A 14 -3.11 15.49 33.76
C PRO A 14 -3.13 14.08 33.17
N ILE A 15 -4.31 13.46 33.06
CA ILE A 15 -4.48 12.14 32.43
C ILE A 15 -4.07 12.20 30.96
N TYR A 16 -4.56 13.20 30.23
CA TYR A 16 -4.20 13.42 28.82
C TYR A 16 -2.68 13.62 28.64
N ARG A 17 -2.05 14.43 29.49
CA ARG A 17 -0.59 14.66 29.46
C ARG A 17 0.20 13.37 29.71
N THR A 18 -0.22 12.56 30.67
CA THR A 18 0.45 11.29 30.98
C THR A 18 0.28 10.30 29.85
N LEU A 19 -0.94 10.14 29.33
CA LEU A 19 -1.23 9.26 28.19
C LEU A 19 -0.46 9.68 26.94
N SER A 20 -0.45 10.98 26.64
CA SER A 20 0.31 11.52 25.50
C SER A 20 1.82 11.27 25.63
N ARG A 21 2.39 11.34 26.85
CA ARG A 21 3.81 11.02 27.07
C ARG A 21 4.10 9.56 26.80
N VAL A 22 3.25 8.65 27.26
CA VAL A 22 3.41 7.21 27.04
C VAL A 22 3.30 6.90 25.55
N ILE A 23 2.27 7.41 24.87
CA ILE A 23 2.06 7.23 23.43
C ILE A 23 3.27 7.78 22.64
N ASN A 24 3.72 8.99 22.97
CA ASN A 24 4.87 9.60 22.29
C ASN A 24 6.17 8.83 22.52
N ARG A 25 6.36 8.27 23.72
CA ARG A 25 7.51 7.39 24.00
C ARG A 25 7.46 6.11 23.16
N VAL A 26 6.34 5.41 23.14
CA VAL A 26 6.16 4.21 22.32
C VAL A 26 6.39 4.51 20.83
N ARG A 27 5.84 5.61 20.33
CA ARG A 27 6.07 6.06 18.95
C ARG A 27 7.54 6.37 18.66
N ALA A 28 8.23 7.02 19.59
CA ALA A 28 9.64 7.32 19.45
C ALA A 28 10.49 6.03 19.44
N GLU A 29 10.19 5.07 20.31
CA GLU A 29 10.83 3.76 20.35
C GLU A 29 10.60 2.99 19.03
N GLN A 30 9.36 2.92 18.53
CA GLN A 30 9.04 2.31 17.24
C GLN A 30 9.77 3.00 16.07
N SER A 31 9.78 4.34 16.07
CA SER A 31 10.46 5.12 15.01
C SER A 31 11.99 4.97 15.07
N ALA A 32 12.57 4.69 16.25
CA ALA A 32 14.01 4.45 16.38
C ALA A 32 14.47 3.12 15.77
N LEU A 33 13.53 2.17 15.61
CA LEU A 33 13.78 0.87 14.96
C LEU A 33 13.68 0.94 13.43
N MET A 34 13.17 2.04 12.88
CA MET A 34 13.01 2.20 11.43
C MET A 34 14.29 2.77 10.80
N PRO A 35 14.66 2.34 9.59
CA PRO A 35 15.76 2.94 8.86
C PRO A 35 15.46 4.42 8.55
N ARG A 36 16.49 5.26 8.60
CA ARG A 36 16.39 6.67 8.23
C ARG A 36 17.14 6.88 6.93
N VAL A 37 16.44 6.68 5.83
CA VAL A 37 17.00 6.84 4.49
C VAL A 37 16.32 8.03 3.82
N GLU A 38 17.12 8.99 3.37
CA GLU A 38 16.63 10.16 2.66
C GLU A 38 16.71 9.92 1.15
N LEU A 39 15.64 10.25 0.44
CA LEU A 39 15.65 10.28 -1.01
C LEU A 39 16.47 11.46 -1.51
N ARG A 40 17.25 11.24 -2.56
CA ARG A 40 17.99 12.26 -3.27
C ARG A 40 17.19 12.83 -4.42
N GLU A 41 17.61 13.92 -5.02
CA GLU A 41 16.94 14.57 -6.15
C GLU A 41 16.65 13.62 -7.32
N GLU A 42 17.56 12.71 -7.60
CA GLU A 42 17.42 11.71 -8.66
C GLU A 42 16.23 10.76 -8.45
N HIS A 43 15.88 10.46 -7.17
CA HIS A 43 14.73 9.61 -6.82
C HIS A 43 13.39 10.34 -6.89
N LEU A 44 13.38 11.66 -7.07
CA LEU A 44 12.18 12.51 -7.09
C LEU A 44 12.04 13.29 -8.41
N ARG A 45 13.01 13.17 -9.32
CA ARG A 45 13.08 13.98 -10.55
C ARG A 45 11.81 13.90 -11.40
N ASN A 46 11.19 12.74 -11.47
CA ASN A 46 10.01 12.48 -12.28
C ASN A 46 8.72 12.40 -11.47
N LEU A 47 8.76 12.81 -10.19
CA LEU A 47 7.60 12.75 -9.31
C LEU A 47 6.48 13.69 -9.78
N ARG A 48 5.29 13.11 -9.94
CA ARG A 48 4.03 13.85 -10.18
C ARG A 48 3.09 13.63 -9.01
N VAL A 49 2.55 14.71 -8.47
CA VAL A 49 1.51 14.66 -7.45
C VAL A 49 0.15 14.78 -8.14
N VAL A 50 -0.77 13.90 -7.76
CA VAL A 50 -2.14 13.83 -8.31
C VAL A 50 -3.17 13.93 -7.19
N THR A 51 -4.40 14.28 -7.53
CA THR A 51 -5.45 14.60 -6.55
C THR A 51 -5.95 13.39 -5.75
N ASP A 52 -6.10 12.24 -6.41
CA ASP A 52 -6.76 11.06 -5.85
C ASP A 52 -6.35 9.76 -6.55
N ARG A 53 -6.81 8.62 -6.02
CA ARG A 53 -6.53 7.30 -6.61
C ARG A 53 -7.08 7.12 -8.03
N SER A 54 -8.16 7.80 -8.41
CA SER A 54 -8.66 7.73 -9.79
C SER A 54 -7.72 8.44 -10.76
N ALA A 55 -7.20 9.63 -10.38
CA ALA A 55 -6.20 10.34 -11.16
C ALA A 55 -4.88 9.54 -11.23
N PHE A 56 -4.51 8.90 -10.13
CA PHE A 56 -3.35 8.02 -10.04
C PHE A 56 -3.47 6.83 -11.02
N LEU A 57 -4.58 6.07 -10.97
CA LEU A 57 -4.83 4.94 -11.85
C LEU A 57 -4.87 5.34 -13.34
N ARG A 58 -5.35 6.55 -13.65
CA ARG A 58 -5.32 7.06 -15.05
C ARG A 58 -3.93 7.19 -15.63
N LEU A 59 -2.90 7.34 -14.79
CA LEU A 59 -1.49 7.48 -15.20
C LEU A 59 -0.72 6.16 -15.23
N LEU A 60 -1.25 5.09 -14.62
CA LEU A 60 -0.65 3.76 -14.72
C LEU A 60 -0.90 3.13 -16.10
N PRO A 61 -0.05 2.18 -16.52
CA PRO A 61 -0.22 1.43 -17.77
C PRO A 61 -1.60 0.79 -17.86
N LYS A 62 -2.14 0.77 -19.07
CA LYS A 62 -3.45 0.18 -19.39
C LYS A 62 -3.26 -1.21 -19.99
N GLY A 63 -4.25 -2.07 -19.76
CA GLY A 63 -4.13 -3.47 -20.18
C GLY A 63 -3.09 -4.21 -19.34
N GLY A 64 -2.51 -5.26 -19.90
CA GLY A 64 -1.40 -5.99 -19.28
C GLY A 64 -1.79 -6.87 -18.10
N LEU A 65 -0.77 -7.43 -17.45
CA LEU A 65 -0.88 -8.31 -16.29
C LEU A 65 -0.64 -7.50 -15.02
N VAL A 66 -1.60 -7.50 -14.11
CA VAL A 66 -1.60 -6.65 -12.92
C VAL A 66 -1.84 -7.49 -11.68
N ALA A 67 -1.22 -7.12 -10.56
CA ALA A 67 -1.55 -7.68 -9.26
C ALA A 67 -1.99 -6.60 -8.27
N GLU A 68 -2.98 -6.92 -7.45
CA GLU A 68 -3.35 -6.20 -6.23
C GLU A 68 -3.12 -7.13 -5.04
N ALA A 69 -2.16 -6.78 -4.19
CA ALA A 69 -1.90 -7.47 -2.94
C ALA A 69 -2.54 -6.69 -1.78
N GLY A 70 -3.50 -7.32 -1.09
CA GLY A 70 -4.39 -6.69 -0.11
C GLY A 70 -5.65 -6.15 -0.79
N VAL A 71 -6.68 -6.97 -0.85
CA VAL A 71 -7.90 -6.74 -1.65
C VAL A 71 -9.09 -6.30 -0.79
N ALA A 72 -9.15 -6.78 0.44
CA ALA A 72 -10.26 -6.56 1.37
C ALA A 72 -11.63 -6.87 0.74
N SER A 73 -12.43 -5.84 0.38
CA SER A 73 -13.77 -5.98 -0.22
C SER A 73 -13.79 -5.85 -1.75
N GLY A 74 -12.65 -5.58 -2.39
CA GLY A 74 -12.51 -5.41 -3.83
C GLY A 74 -12.95 -4.05 -4.38
N ASP A 75 -13.02 -3.03 -3.53
CA ASP A 75 -13.43 -1.70 -3.98
C ASP A 75 -12.36 -1.05 -4.86
N PHE A 76 -11.09 -1.18 -4.49
CA PHE A 76 -10.00 -0.67 -5.30
C PHE A 76 -9.76 -1.56 -6.54
N SER A 77 -9.95 -2.87 -6.42
CA SER A 77 -9.94 -3.80 -7.56
C SER A 77 -10.91 -3.37 -8.65
N ALA A 78 -12.13 -2.94 -8.26
CA ALA A 78 -13.11 -2.42 -9.23
C ALA A 78 -12.60 -1.17 -9.95
N MET A 79 -11.96 -0.25 -9.24
CA MET A 79 -11.36 0.93 -9.86
C MET A 79 -10.23 0.56 -10.84
N ILE A 80 -9.40 -0.43 -10.49
CA ILE A 80 -8.35 -0.95 -11.39
C ILE A 80 -8.98 -1.49 -12.67
N LEU A 81 -10.00 -2.35 -12.54
CA LEU A 81 -10.71 -2.93 -13.68
C LEU A 81 -11.33 -1.86 -14.60
N ASP A 82 -11.99 -0.87 -14.02
CA ASP A 82 -12.71 0.15 -14.77
C ASP A 82 -11.79 1.18 -15.43
N ILE A 83 -10.70 1.55 -14.75
CA ILE A 83 -9.82 2.63 -15.22
C ILE A 83 -8.64 2.08 -16.02
N CYS A 84 -8.05 0.97 -15.59
CA CYS A 84 -6.85 0.42 -16.22
C CYS A 84 -7.16 -0.68 -17.24
N GLY A 85 -8.29 -1.39 -17.12
CA GLY A 85 -8.70 -2.43 -18.05
C GLY A 85 -7.65 -3.53 -18.23
N PRO A 86 -7.13 -4.16 -17.16
CA PRO A 86 -6.10 -5.17 -17.28
C PRO A 86 -6.58 -6.37 -18.09
N VAL A 87 -5.67 -7.02 -18.81
CA VAL A 87 -5.93 -8.30 -19.47
C VAL A 87 -6.20 -9.36 -18.41
N GLU A 88 -5.41 -9.34 -17.33
CA GLU A 88 -5.57 -10.20 -16.19
C GLU A 88 -5.21 -9.43 -14.91
N LEU A 89 -6.08 -9.50 -13.90
CA LEU A 89 -5.89 -8.92 -12.58
C LEU A 89 -5.83 -10.04 -11.54
N HIS A 90 -4.68 -10.20 -10.92
CA HIS A 90 -4.46 -11.09 -9.78
C HIS A 90 -4.84 -10.40 -8.48
N LEU A 91 -5.81 -10.94 -7.77
CA LEU A 91 -6.29 -10.48 -6.47
C LEU A 91 -5.71 -11.36 -5.37
N ILE A 92 -4.68 -10.87 -4.70
CA ILE A 92 -3.90 -11.60 -3.70
C ILE A 92 -4.32 -11.14 -2.30
N ASP A 93 -4.92 -12.02 -1.51
CA ASP A 93 -5.29 -11.75 -0.11
C ASP A 93 -5.42 -13.07 0.65
N CYS A 94 -5.19 -13.06 1.95
CA CYS A 94 -5.42 -14.22 2.81
C CYS A 94 -6.84 -14.23 3.41
N TRP A 95 -7.49 -13.07 3.54
CA TRP A 95 -8.80 -12.86 4.20
C TRP A 95 -8.94 -13.52 5.58
N GLU A 96 -7.82 -13.73 6.28
CA GLU A 96 -7.83 -14.44 7.58
C GLU A 96 -8.24 -13.56 8.75
N SER A 97 -8.22 -12.23 8.59
CA SER A 97 -8.60 -11.34 9.68
C SER A 97 -10.11 -11.30 9.89
N THR A 98 -10.53 -11.18 11.15
CA THR A 98 -11.96 -11.02 11.50
C THR A 98 -12.58 -9.79 10.83
N ARG A 99 -11.80 -8.75 10.56
CA ARG A 99 -12.22 -7.53 9.88
C ARG A 99 -12.55 -7.78 8.40
N TYR A 100 -11.78 -8.62 7.72
CA TYR A 100 -11.85 -8.80 6.28
C TYR A 100 -12.34 -10.18 5.83
N GLY A 101 -12.60 -11.13 6.75
CA GLY A 101 -12.97 -12.50 6.45
C GLY A 101 -14.19 -12.66 5.52
N SER A 102 -15.15 -11.74 5.55
CA SER A 102 -16.26 -11.72 4.59
C SER A 102 -15.91 -11.11 3.23
N GLY A 103 -14.71 -10.56 3.08
CA GLY A 103 -14.26 -9.88 1.86
C GLY A 103 -14.15 -10.84 0.68
N GLN A 104 -13.59 -12.01 0.90
CA GLN A 104 -13.41 -13.01 -0.16
C GLN A 104 -14.73 -13.35 -0.87
N GLN A 105 -15.81 -13.60 -0.12
CA GLN A 105 -17.11 -13.90 -0.74
C GLN A 105 -17.64 -12.70 -1.51
N ARG A 106 -17.52 -11.48 -0.97
CA ARG A 106 -17.92 -10.26 -1.68
C ARG A 106 -17.15 -10.07 -2.99
N VAL A 107 -15.85 -10.31 -2.99
CA VAL A 107 -14.99 -10.24 -4.18
C VAL A 107 -15.46 -11.29 -5.23
N ARG A 108 -15.71 -12.54 -4.80
CA ARG A 108 -16.21 -13.58 -5.70
C ARG A 108 -17.56 -13.23 -6.32
N ASP A 109 -18.50 -12.71 -5.53
CA ASP A 109 -19.82 -12.32 -6.02
C ASP A 109 -19.73 -11.11 -6.95
N ARG A 110 -18.97 -10.11 -6.58
CA ARG A 110 -18.78 -8.86 -7.34
C ARG A 110 -18.15 -9.09 -8.71
N PHE A 111 -17.13 -9.95 -8.77
CA PHE A 111 -16.35 -10.19 -9.98
C PHE A 111 -16.65 -11.55 -10.64
N LYS A 112 -17.80 -12.15 -10.35
CA LYS A 112 -18.18 -13.50 -10.82
C LYS A 112 -17.95 -13.69 -12.33
N GLU A 113 -18.40 -12.75 -13.15
CA GLU A 113 -18.25 -12.81 -14.61
C GLU A 113 -16.80 -12.63 -15.05
N ARG A 114 -16.07 -11.75 -14.38
CA ARG A 114 -14.64 -11.49 -14.65
C ARG A 114 -13.75 -12.67 -14.24
N ILE A 115 -14.12 -13.38 -13.19
CA ILE A 115 -13.47 -14.62 -12.78
C ILE A 115 -13.76 -15.72 -13.79
N ALA A 116 -15.02 -15.86 -14.24
CA ALA A 116 -15.42 -16.88 -15.19
C ALA A 116 -14.75 -16.73 -16.56
N ASN A 117 -14.45 -15.52 -16.99
CA ASN A 117 -13.77 -15.25 -18.28
C ASN A 117 -12.25 -15.10 -18.15
N GLY A 118 -11.68 -15.28 -16.94
CA GLY A 118 -10.24 -15.23 -16.69
C GLY A 118 -9.63 -13.85 -16.54
N THR A 119 -10.43 -12.75 -16.62
CA THR A 119 -9.90 -11.37 -16.41
C THR A 119 -9.50 -11.14 -14.95
N VAL A 120 -10.15 -11.82 -14.00
CA VAL A 120 -9.82 -11.77 -12.57
C VAL A 120 -9.43 -13.15 -12.08
N VAL A 121 -8.28 -13.23 -11.44
CA VAL A 121 -7.78 -14.44 -10.76
C VAL A 121 -7.69 -14.14 -9.27
N ILE A 122 -8.19 -15.06 -8.43
CA ILE A 122 -8.08 -14.95 -6.98
C ILE A 122 -6.97 -15.88 -6.49
N ASP A 123 -5.93 -15.29 -5.95
CA ASP A 123 -4.76 -15.98 -5.39
C ASP A 123 -4.80 -15.90 -3.86
N LEU A 124 -5.26 -16.98 -3.23
CA LEU A 124 -5.40 -17.04 -1.77
C LEU A 124 -4.05 -17.27 -1.10
N GLY A 125 -3.70 -16.42 -0.16
CA GLY A 125 -2.52 -16.57 0.69
C GLY A 125 -1.87 -15.24 1.08
N LEU A 126 -0.77 -15.33 1.82
CA LEU A 126 0.05 -14.16 2.16
C LEU A 126 0.69 -13.58 0.90
N SER A 127 0.72 -12.27 0.80
CA SER A 127 1.26 -11.52 -0.35
C SER A 127 2.68 -11.96 -0.72
N THR A 128 3.55 -12.11 0.28
CA THR A 128 4.94 -12.56 0.09
C THR A 128 5.05 -13.95 -0.51
N ASP A 129 4.22 -14.88 -0.04
CA ASP A 129 4.24 -16.26 -0.49
C ASP A 129 3.66 -16.41 -1.89
N VAL A 130 2.58 -15.67 -2.17
CA VAL A 130 1.91 -15.73 -3.46
C VAL A 130 2.73 -15.03 -4.53
N LEU A 131 3.19 -13.78 -4.29
CA LEU A 131 4.02 -13.06 -5.24
C LEU A 131 5.30 -13.82 -5.61
N ALA A 132 5.92 -14.50 -4.64
CA ALA A 132 7.15 -15.27 -4.89
C ALA A 132 6.97 -16.39 -5.93
N ARG A 133 5.76 -16.93 -6.11
CA ARG A 133 5.46 -18.05 -7.03
C ARG A 133 5.38 -17.61 -8.50
N PHE A 134 5.15 -16.34 -8.77
CA PHE A 134 5.08 -15.85 -10.15
C PHE A 134 6.46 -15.85 -10.81
N PRO A 135 6.53 -16.00 -12.13
CA PRO A 135 7.78 -15.85 -12.87
C PRO A 135 8.37 -14.44 -12.71
N ASP A 136 9.67 -14.32 -12.86
CA ASP A 136 10.29 -13.00 -12.90
C ASP A 136 9.84 -12.24 -14.17
N GLY A 137 9.62 -10.94 -14.04
CA GLY A 137 9.15 -10.10 -15.14
C GLY A 137 7.72 -10.40 -15.63
N TYR A 138 6.87 -10.92 -14.76
CA TYR A 138 5.50 -11.31 -15.14
C TYR A 138 4.55 -10.12 -15.25
N PHE A 139 4.55 -9.23 -14.24
CA PHE A 139 3.58 -8.14 -14.12
C PHE A 139 4.02 -6.86 -14.82
N ASP A 140 3.08 -6.16 -15.42
CA ASP A 140 3.28 -4.78 -15.88
C ASP A 140 3.35 -3.81 -14.70
N TRP A 141 2.52 -4.04 -13.69
CA TRP A 141 2.60 -3.36 -12.40
C TRP A 141 1.92 -4.15 -11.29
N ILE A 142 2.34 -3.87 -10.04
CA ILE A 142 1.82 -4.47 -8.81
C ILE A 142 1.39 -3.32 -7.88
N TYR A 143 0.23 -3.47 -7.24
CA TYR A 143 -0.24 -2.57 -6.16
C TYR A 143 -0.23 -3.31 -4.83
N ILE A 144 0.37 -2.71 -3.79
CA ILE A 144 0.56 -3.31 -2.46
C ILE A 144 -0.22 -2.48 -1.43
N ASP A 145 -1.20 -3.10 -0.76
CA ASP A 145 -2.04 -2.51 0.28
C ASP A 145 -2.37 -3.57 1.36
N THR A 146 -1.35 -4.12 2.00
CA THR A 146 -1.44 -5.28 2.90
C THR A 146 -1.24 -4.91 4.37
N ASP A 147 -0.11 -5.31 4.92
CA ASP A 147 0.39 -4.91 6.23
C ASP A 147 1.23 -3.64 6.08
N HIS A 148 1.01 -2.69 6.96
CA HIS A 148 1.68 -1.39 6.87
C HIS A 148 3.00 -1.34 7.67
N GLY A 149 3.43 -2.49 8.21
CA GLY A 149 4.68 -2.64 8.95
C GLY A 149 5.90 -2.63 8.03
N TYR A 150 7.00 -2.01 8.49
CA TYR A 150 8.23 -1.91 7.72
C TYR A 150 8.74 -3.26 7.17
N ALA A 151 8.80 -4.30 8.02
CA ALA A 151 9.40 -5.58 7.64
C ALA A 151 8.62 -6.27 6.52
N VAL A 152 7.29 -6.25 6.58
CA VAL A 152 6.42 -6.87 5.56
C VAL A 152 6.50 -6.06 4.27
N THR A 153 6.34 -4.74 4.33
CA THR A 153 6.43 -3.88 3.15
C THR A 153 7.80 -3.99 2.45
N ALA A 154 8.89 -4.04 3.22
CA ALA A 154 10.24 -4.22 2.65
C ALA A 154 10.41 -5.57 1.95
N ALA A 155 9.84 -6.65 2.51
CA ALA A 155 9.85 -7.96 1.90
C ALA A 155 9.03 -8.00 0.61
N GLU A 156 7.82 -7.43 0.61
CA GLU A 156 6.95 -7.33 -0.56
C GLU A 156 7.59 -6.54 -1.69
N LEU A 157 8.17 -5.36 -1.40
CA LEU A 157 8.90 -4.56 -2.39
C LEU A 157 10.09 -5.34 -2.99
N SER A 158 10.83 -6.07 -2.15
CA SER A 158 11.98 -6.87 -2.59
C SER A 158 11.55 -7.99 -3.54
N ILE A 159 10.44 -8.66 -3.27
CA ILE A 159 9.87 -9.69 -4.15
C ILE A 159 9.31 -9.04 -5.43
N ALA A 160 8.45 -8.02 -5.29
CA ALA A 160 7.80 -7.35 -6.40
C ALA A 160 8.81 -6.83 -7.43
N ARG A 161 10.00 -6.38 -6.98
CA ARG A 161 11.10 -5.91 -7.84
C ARG A 161 11.49 -6.91 -8.93
N THR A 162 11.46 -8.20 -8.61
CA THR A 162 11.80 -9.24 -9.60
C THR A 162 10.58 -9.66 -10.42
N LYS A 163 9.37 -9.42 -9.93
CA LYS A 163 8.12 -9.87 -10.56
C LYS A 163 7.56 -8.87 -11.55
N VAL A 164 7.92 -7.60 -11.45
CA VAL A 164 7.57 -6.63 -12.48
C VAL A 164 8.52 -6.72 -13.68
N LYS A 165 7.99 -6.46 -14.87
CA LYS A 165 8.75 -6.39 -16.13
C LYS A 165 9.83 -5.30 -16.07
N PRO A 166 10.85 -5.34 -16.94
CA PRO A 166 11.70 -4.18 -17.16
C PRO A 166 10.86 -2.94 -17.49
N GLY A 167 11.08 -1.82 -16.77
CA GLY A 167 10.23 -0.62 -16.85
C GLY A 167 8.86 -0.73 -16.16
N GLY A 168 8.55 -1.86 -15.54
CA GLY A 168 7.31 -2.05 -14.76
C GLY A 168 7.27 -1.20 -13.51
N ILE A 169 6.08 -1.09 -12.92
CA ILE A 169 5.82 -0.19 -11.79
C ILE A 169 5.45 -1.01 -10.55
N ILE A 170 5.98 -0.61 -9.40
CA ILE A 170 5.47 -1.02 -8.11
C ILE A 170 4.74 0.17 -7.51
N ALA A 171 3.50 -0.04 -7.16
CA ALA A 171 2.63 0.95 -6.52
C ALA A 171 2.15 0.43 -5.17
N GLY A 172 1.60 1.31 -4.34
CA GLY A 172 1.02 0.89 -3.07
C GLY A 172 0.28 2.02 -2.37
N HIS A 173 -0.25 1.68 -1.20
CA HIS A 173 -1.01 2.58 -0.35
C HIS A 173 -0.27 2.89 0.96
N ASP A 174 -0.92 3.68 1.79
CA ASP A 174 -0.45 4.00 3.14
C ASP A 174 0.95 4.63 3.22
N TYR A 175 1.31 5.43 2.19
CA TYR A 175 2.55 6.19 2.19
C TYR A 175 2.47 7.38 3.17
N VAL A 176 2.32 7.02 4.42
CA VAL A 176 2.26 7.91 5.60
C VAL A 176 2.96 7.24 6.78
N THR A 177 3.32 8.03 7.79
CA THR A 177 4.04 7.50 8.94
C THR A 177 3.16 6.78 9.97
N GLY A 178 1.85 6.73 9.76
CA GLY A 178 0.96 5.97 10.62
C GLY A 178 -0.50 6.40 10.57
N ASN A 179 -1.37 5.55 11.10
CA ASN A 179 -2.76 5.88 11.39
C ASN A 179 -2.85 6.43 12.82
N TRP A 180 -2.94 7.74 12.93
CA TRP A 180 -2.90 8.42 14.22
C TRP A 180 -4.20 8.30 15.01
N ASP A 181 -5.34 8.09 14.35
CA ASP A 181 -6.62 7.84 15.00
C ASP A 181 -6.63 6.45 15.66
N GLY A 182 -6.04 5.45 15.00
CA GLY A 182 -5.84 4.11 15.53
C GLY A 182 -4.59 3.95 16.40
N GLY A 183 -3.73 4.97 16.47
CA GLY A 183 -2.47 4.91 17.23
C GLY A 183 -1.41 3.97 16.67
N VAL A 184 -1.54 3.57 15.40
CA VAL A 184 -0.65 2.60 14.73
C VAL A 184 0.44 3.31 13.96
N ARG A 185 1.72 2.93 14.20
CA ARG A 185 2.86 3.39 13.43
C ARG A 185 3.05 2.51 12.19
N TYR A 186 3.13 3.13 11.03
CA TYR A 186 3.42 2.46 9.75
C TYR A 186 4.91 2.52 9.44
N GLY A 187 5.37 1.66 8.57
CA GLY A 187 6.75 1.61 8.08
C GLY A 187 6.87 1.69 6.56
N VAL A 188 5.76 2.03 5.87
CA VAL A 188 5.71 2.06 4.40
C VAL A 188 6.66 3.10 3.82
N VAL A 189 6.69 4.32 4.39
CA VAL A 189 7.57 5.40 3.92
C VAL A 189 9.03 4.98 4.01
N GLU A 190 9.44 4.44 5.15
CA GLU A 190 10.81 4.01 5.38
C GLU A 190 11.22 2.84 4.48
N ALA A 191 10.32 1.87 4.28
CA ALA A 191 10.57 0.74 3.38
C ALA A 191 10.74 1.19 1.92
N VAL A 192 9.87 2.10 1.45
CA VAL A 192 9.95 2.66 0.09
C VAL A 192 11.23 3.48 -0.11
N HIS A 193 11.60 4.33 0.87
CA HIS A 193 12.82 5.14 0.77
C HIS A 193 14.08 4.27 0.71
N GLU A 194 14.18 3.31 1.63
CA GLU A 194 15.33 2.38 1.63
C GLU A 194 15.39 1.59 0.33
N PHE A 195 14.26 1.09 -0.14
CA PHE A 195 14.17 0.37 -1.39
C PHE A 195 14.62 1.21 -2.59
N CYS A 196 14.14 2.44 -2.72
CA CYS A 196 14.51 3.35 -3.80
C CYS A 196 16.02 3.60 -3.83
N VAL A 197 16.62 3.93 -2.69
CA VAL A 197 18.06 4.20 -2.61
C VAL A 197 18.90 2.93 -2.85
N LYS A 198 18.46 1.79 -2.30
CA LYS A 198 19.18 0.51 -2.41
C LYS A 198 19.20 -0.06 -3.82
N TYR A 199 18.11 0.13 -4.57
CA TYR A 199 17.91 -0.53 -5.86
C TYR A 199 17.85 0.44 -7.05
N ASP A 200 18.12 1.74 -6.84
CA ASP A 200 18.03 2.82 -7.84
C ASP A 200 16.62 2.92 -8.46
N TRP A 201 15.62 3.07 -7.62
CA TRP A 201 14.25 3.32 -8.02
C TRP A 201 13.85 4.75 -7.69
N GLU A 202 12.90 5.32 -8.42
CA GLU A 202 12.38 6.67 -8.24
C GLU A 202 10.88 6.64 -7.91
N LEU A 203 10.44 7.58 -7.08
CA LEU A 203 9.02 7.92 -6.94
C LEU A 203 8.56 8.65 -8.19
N ILE A 204 7.53 8.11 -8.85
CA ILE A 204 6.96 8.71 -10.08
C ILE A 204 5.56 9.28 -9.86
N LEU A 205 4.79 8.74 -8.90
CA LEU A 205 3.46 9.24 -8.57
C LEU A 205 3.25 9.26 -7.06
N LEU A 206 2.49 10.26 -6.60
CA LEU A 206 1.99 10.38 -5.24
C LEU A 206 0.59 10.99 -5.28
N THR A 207 -0.37 10.44 -4.53
CA THR A 207 -1.67 11.10 -4.35
C THR A 207 -1.59 12.19 -3.28
N HIS A 208 -2.50 13.17 -3.34
CA HIS A 208 -2.64 14.21 -2.33
C HIS A 208 -4.09 14.21 -1.80
N GLU A 209 -4.42 13.18 -1.04
CA GLU A 209 -5.75 13.04 -0.41
C GLU A 209 -5.67 13.53 1.03
N THR A 210 -6.40 14.58 1.38
CA THR A 210 -6.27 15.27 2.67
C THR A 210 -6.94 14.52 3.83
N ASP A 211 -7.89 13.65 3.51
CA ASP A 211 -8.70 12.87 4.46
C ASP A 211 -8.38 11.37 4.42
N ARG A 212 -7.40 10.97 3.62
CA ARG A 212 -7.03 9.57 3.37
C ARG A 212 -5.52 9.38 3.38
N HIS A 213 -5.13 8.11 3.44
CA HIS A 213 -3.73 7.74 3.29
C HIS A 213 -3.31 7.83 1.82
N LEU A 214 -2.05 8.17 1.59
CA LEU A 214 -1.54 8.43 0.24
C LEU A 214 -1.20 7.13 -0.48
N SER A 215 -1.43 7.11 -1.80
CA SER A 215 -0.89 6.09 -2.69
C SER A 215 0.40 6.59 -3.33
N PHE A 216 1.33 5.69 -3.56
CA PHE A 216 2.61 5.96 -4.22
C PHE A 216 2.82 5.02 -5.42
N ALA A 217 3.69 5.42 -6.35
CA ALA A 217 4.23 4.52 -7.37
C ALA A 217 5.71 4.79 -7.57
N ILE A 218 6.47 3.72 -7.74
CA ILE A 218 7.91 3.74 -7.98
C ILE A 218 8.26 2.96 -9.23
N ARG A 219 9.37 3.35 -9.87
CA ARG A 219 9.92 2.70 -11.07
C ARG A 219 11.44 2.69 -11.00
N LYS A 220 12.08 1.74 -11.68
CA LYS A 220 13.54 1.70 -11.83
C LYS A 220 14.03 2.97 -12.55
N ILE A 221 15.07 3.63 -12.05
CA ILE A 221 15.69 4.77 -12.71
C ILE A 221 16.32 4.30 -14.03
N GLY A 222 15.99 4.98 -15.13
CA GLY A 222 16.51 4.66 -16.46
C GLY A 222 15.89 3.41 -17.12
N GLY A 223 14.77 2.90 -16.55
CA GLY A 223 14.01 1.77 -17.09
C GLY A 223 12.88 2.21 -18.03
#